data_08f70e9c898fd4699561d49441ab54f4
#
_entry.id   08f70e9c898fd4699561d49441ab54f4
#
_cell.length_a   1.000
_cell.length_b   1.000
_cell.length_c   1.000
_cell.angle_alpha   90.00
_cell.angle_beta   90.00
_cell.angle_gamma   90.00
#
_symmetry.space_group_name_H-M   'P 1'
#
loop_
_entity.id
_entity.type
_entity.pdbx_description
1 polymer ?
#
loop_
_entity_poly.entity_id
_entity_poly.type
_entity_poly.pdbx_seq_one_letter_code
_entity_poly.pdbx_strand_id
1 'polypeptide(L)'
;MTTEKQFNQYITKQFYEYYKGKVVTQRIETTTGNGVPDLFIITPNQVFIIESKFQTTKLRAEQYAWQIKTNKVIDEMPTYVLSLCAYPKSNTMIVNTYDEDSVGEDGIQPVSTNKYTLNKDGFTKFLNTFHNAA
;
A
#
# COMPACT_ATOMS: atom_id res chain seq x y z
N MET A 1 5.14 14.39 -10.59
CA MET A 1 5.06 12.90 -10.54
C MET A 1 4.34 12.40 -11.78
N THR A 2 5.02 11.60 -12.58
CA THR A 2 4.51 11.12 -13.86
C THR A 2 4.62 9.60 -14.04
N THR A 3 5.27 8.88 -13.11
CA THR A 3 5.48 7.43 -13.23
C THR A 3 5.27 6.72 -11.91
N GLU A 4 4.99 5.42 -11.99
CA GLU A 4 4.91 4.54 -10.82
C GLU A 4 6.22 4.50 -10.04
N LYS A 5 7.36 4.52 -10.76
CA LYS A 5 8.69 4.58 -10.13
C LYS A 5 8.84 5.82 -9.25
N GLN A 6 8.41 6.98 -9.73
CA GLN A 6 8.44 8.22 -8.95
C GLN A 6 7.51 8.13 -7.74
N PHE A 7 6.37 7.48 -7.90
CA PHE A 7 5.45 7.27 -6.76
C PHE A 7 6.09 6.37 -5.70
N ASN A 8 6.78 5.30 -6.10
CA ASN A 8 7.53 4.44 -5.16
C ASN A 8 8.59 5.23 -4.40
N GLN A 9 9.33 6.10 -5.08
CA GLN A 9 10.31 6.98 -4.46
C GLN A 9 9.66 7.95 -3.48
N TYR A 10 8.51 8.49 -3.84
CA TYR A 10 7.72 9.39 -3.00
C TYR A 10 7.25 8.69 -1.72
N ILE A 11 6.69 7.47 -1.84
CA ILE A 11 6.26 6.68 -0.70
C ILE A 11 7.44 6.47 0.27
N THR A 12 8.57 6.00 -0.24
CA THR A 12 9.76 5.74 0.56
C THR A 12 10.23 6.99 1.30
N LYS A 13 10.27 8.12 0.60
CA LYS A 13 10.66 9.41 1.20
C LYS A 13 9.71 9.83 2.32
N GLN A 14 8.40 9.69 2.11
CA GLN A 14 7.41 10.08 3.12
C GLN A 14 7.51 9.22 4.39
N PHE A 15 7.72 7.92 4.24
CA PHE A 15 7.96 7.05 5.39
C PHE A 15 9.24 7.45 6.12
N TYR A 16 10.32 7.69 5.40
CA TYR A 16 11.60 8.10 5.98
C TYR A 16 11.46 9.39 6.79
N GLU A 17 10.79 10.40 6.25
CA GLU A 17 10.58 11.67 6.93
C GLU A 17 9.68 11.54 8.16
N TYR A 18 8.57 10.79 8.02
CA TYR A 18 7.63 10.60 9.13
C TYR A 18 8.29 9.90 10.32
N TYR A 19 9.06 8.87 10.09
CA TYR A 19 9.73 8.09 11.14
C TYR A 19 11.14 8.60 11.46
N LYS A 20 11.52 9.75 10.93
CA LYS A 20 12.81 10.41 11.18
C LYS A 20 14.00 9.47 10.93
N GLY A 21 13.93 8.75 9.82
CA GLY A 21 14.97 7.83 9.38
C GLY A 21 14.94 6.45 10.02
N LYS A 22 14.05 6.20 10.98
CA LYS A 22 13.95 4.91 11.68
C LYS A 22 13.07 3.94 10.92
N VAL A 23 13.41 3.68 9.66
CA VAL A 23 12.69 2.74 8.80
C VAL A 23 13.68 1.95 7.97
N VAL A 24 13.29 0.72 7.61
CA VAL A 24 13.98 -0.07 6.60
C VAL A 24 13.02 -0.24 5.44
N THR A 25 13.44 0.17 4.26
CA THR A 25 12.65 0.00 3.05
C THR A 25 13.34 -1.01 2.14
N GLN A 26 12.57 -1.94 1.60
CA GLN A 26 13.05 -2.95 0.67
C GLN A 26 12.15 -2.96 -0.55
N ARG A 27 12.72 -2.64 -1.69
CA ARG A 27 12.02 -2.78 -2.96
C ARG A 27 12.17 -4.23 -3.41
N ILE A 28 11.04 -4.85 -3.78
CA ILE A 28 11.02 -6.22 -4.26
C ILE A 28 10.89 -6.19 -5.78
N GLU A 29 11.90 -6.70 -6.46
CA GLU A 29 11.86 -6.86 -7.90
C GLU A 29 11.73 -8.36 -8.21
N THR A 30 10.57 -8.75 -8.77
CA THR A 30 10.35 -10.11 -9.17
C THR A 30 10.27 -10.19 -10.68
N THR A 31 11.01 -11.13 -11.27
CA THR A 31 10.98 -11.38 -12.71
C THR A 31 9.92 -12.41 -13.09
N THR A 32 9.29 -13.05 -12.11
CA THR A 32 8.35 -14.15 -12.32
C THR A 32 6.89 -13.74 -12.32
N GLY A 33 6.57 -12.48 -11.98
CA GLY A 33 5.20 -11.98 -12.03
C GLY A 33 4.24 -12.67 -11.08
N ASN A 34 4.72 -13.18 -9.93
CA ASN A 34 3.92 -13.94 -8.98
C ASN A 34 3.03 -13.09 -8.05
N GLY A 35 2.88 -11.80 -8.35
CA GLY A 35 1.97 -10.91 -7.61
C GLY A 35 2.51 -10.36 -6.29
N VAL A 36 3.77 -10.57 -5.97
CA VAL A 36 4.41 -10.02 -4.76
C VAL A 36 4.43 -8.48 -4.85
N PRO A 37 4.01 -7.78 -3.78
CA PRO A 37 4.02 -6.31 -3.77
C PRO A 37 5.41 -5.69 -3.94
N ASP A 38 5.41 -4.41 -4.36
CA ASP A 38 6.64 -3.70 -4.73
C ASP A 38 7.52 -3.33 -3.56
N LEU A 39 6.93 -2.98 -2.41
CA LEU A 39 7.65 -2.38 -1.30
C LEU A 39 7.35 -3.10 0.02
N PHE A 40 8.40 -3.38 0.78
CA PHE A 40 8.30 -3.80 2.17
C PHE A 40 8.94 -2.69 3.01
N ILE A 41 8.19 -2.16 3.98
CA ILE A 41 8.66 -1.06 4.83
C ILE A 41 8.49 -1.47 6.29
N ILE A 42 9.60 -1.51 7.01
CA ILE A 42 9.63 -1.86 8.43
C ILE A 42 9.82 -0.59 9.23
N THR A 43 8.87 -0.30 10.11
CA THR A 43 8.92 0.81 11.05
C THR A 43 9.20 0.29 12.47
N PRO A 44 9.40 1.15 13.47
CA PRO A 44 9.63 0.66 14.84
C PRO A 44 8.53 -0.24 15.40
N ASN A 45 7.28 -0.07 14.94
CA ASN A 45 6.14 -0.78 15.52
C ASN A 45 5.36 -1.64 14.52
N GLN A 46 5.61 -1.51 13.21
CA GLN A 46 4.73 -2.07 12.19
C GLN A 46 5.52 -2.45 10.94
N VAL A 47 4.92 -3.32 10.14
CA VAL A 47 5.41 -3.65 8.81
C VAL A 47 4.33 -3.26 7.80
N PHE A 48 4.74 -2.57 6.75
CA PHE A 48 3.87 -2.23 5.63
C PHE A 48 4.33 -2.99 4.39
N ILE A 49 3.41 -3.68 3.76
CA ILE A 49 3.65 -4.38 2.50
C ILE A 49 2.76 -3.68 1.46
N ILE A 50 3.39 -3.00 0.51
CA ILE A 50 2.69 -2.04 -0.35
C ILE A 50 2.85 -2.40 -1.82
N GLU A 51 1.71 -2.56 -2.49
CA GLU A 51 1.61 -2.57 -3.95
C GLU A 51 1.27 -1.16 -4.41
N SER A 52 2.16 -0.54 -5.18
CA SER A 52 1.92 0.80 -5.71
C SER A 52 1.31 0.73 -7.10
N LYS A 53 0.35 1.61 -7.35
CA LYS A 53 -0.30 1.78 -8.65
C LYS A 53 -0.33 3.25 -9.03
N PHE A 54 -0.29 3.52 -10.33
CA PHE A 54 -0.25 4.87 -10.86
C PHE A 54 -1.39 5.07 -11.84
N GLN A 55 -2.30 6.00 -11.52
CA GLN A 55 -3.48 6.34 -12.33
C GLN A 55 -4.46 5.17 -12.51
N THR A 56 -4.41 4.18 -11.64
CA THR A 56 -5.34 3.05 -11.63
C THR A 56 -5.38 2.42 -10.24
N THR A 57 -6.51 1.81 -9.90
CA THR A 57 -6.63 0.98 -8.69
C THR A 57 -6.62 -0.51 -9.02
N LYS A 58 -6.62 -0.84 -10.33
CA LYS A 58 -6.78 -2.23 -10.76
C LYS A 58 -5.50 -3.03 -10.54
N LEU A 59 -5.60 -4.10 -9.78
CA LEU A 59 -4.55 -5.08 -9.60
C LEU A 59 -4.69 -6.20 -10.63
N ARG A 60 -3.59 -6.89 -10.92
CA ARG A 60 -3.64 -8.15 -11.68
C ARG A 60 -4.18 -9.26 -10.79
N ALA A 61 -4.68 -10.34 -11.39
CA ALA A 61 -5.28 -11.45 -10.65
C ALA A 61 -4.33 -12.03 -9.59
N GLU A 62 -3.05 -12.22 -9.91
CA GLU A 62 -2.06 -12.72 -8.98
C GLU A 62 -1.74 -11.72 -7.85
N GLN A 63 -1.89 -10.42 -8.09
CA GLN A 63 -1.71 -9.40 -7.05
C GLN A 63 -2.87 -9.42 -6.05
N TYR A 64 -4.10 -9.56 -6.52
CA TYR A 64 -5.27 -9.77 -5.64
C TYR A 64 -5.10 -11.04 -4.81
N ALA A 65 -4.75 -12.14 -5.47
CA ALA A 65 -4.61 -13.43 -4.81
C ALA A 65 -3.54 -13.38 -3.70
N TRP A 66 -2.43 -12.71 -3.96
CA TRP A 66 -1.36 -12.56 -2.99
C TRP A 66 -1.83 -11.78 -1.75
N GLN A 67 -2.51 -10.66 -1.96
CA GLN A 67 -2.97 -9.81 -0.85
C GLN A 67 -4.06 -10.49 -0.02
N ILE A 68 -5.02 -11.14 -0.68
CA ILE A 68 -6.11 -11.86 -0.01
C ILE A 68 -5.55 -12.99 0.86
N LYS A 69 -4.66 -13.80 0.27
CA LYS A 69 -4.03 -14.92 0.98
C LYS A 69 -3.20 -14.45 2.17
N THR A 70 -2.42 -13.40 1.98
CA THR A 70 -1.53 -12.87 3.01
C THR A 70 -2.33 -12.26 4.16
N ASN A 71 -3.35 -11.47 3.88
CA ASN A 71 -4.19 -10.87 4.92
C ASN A 71 -4.91 -11.92 5.77
N LYS A 72 -5.22 -13.07 5.19
CA LYS A 72 -5.80 -14.19 5.94
C LYS A 72 -4.83 -14.75 6.99
N VAL A 73 -3.54 -14.76 6.68
CA VAL A 73 -2.51 -15.38 7.52
C VAL A 73 -1.99 -14.44 8.60
N ILE A 74 -1.90 -13.13 8.29
CA ILE A 74 -1.24 -12.14 9.17
C ILE A 74 -2.20 -11.40 10.10
N ASP A 75 -3.40 -11.90 10.28
CA ASP A 75 -4.52 -11.24 10.98
C ASP A 75 -4.15 -10.66 12.36
N GLU A 76 -3.28 -11.30 13.10
CA GLU A 76 -2.88 -10.86 14.46
C GLU A 76 -1.52 -10.14 14.51
N MET A 77 -0.87 -9.93 13.35
CA MET A 77 0.44 -9.28 13.32
C MET A 77 0.28 -7.77 13.03
N PRO A 78 1.14 -6.91 13.59
CA PRO A 78 1.12 -5.47 13.26
C PRO A 78 1.67 -5.22 11.85
N THR A 79 1.11 -5.90 10.87
CA THR A 79 1.50 -5.87 9.46
C THR A 79 0.31 -5.44 8.62
N TYR A 80 0.54 -4.48 7.72
CA TYR A 80 -0.50 -3.96 6.85
C TYR A 80 -0.14 -4.24 5.39
N VAL A 81 -1.02 -4.95 4.69
CA VAL A 81 -0.89 -5.23 3.25
C VAL A 81 -1.84 -4.29 2.52
N LEU A 82 -1.29 -3.36 1.77
CA LEU A 82 -2.04 -2.26 1.19
C LEU A 82 -1.73 -2.09 -0.29
N SER A 83 -2.72 -1.58 -1.03
CA SER A 83 -2.52 -1.04 -2.36
C SER A 83 -2.63 0.48 -2.28
N LEU A 84 -1.57 1.19 -2.68
CA LEU A 84 -1.53 2.64 -2.73
C LEU A 84 -1.57 3.08 -4.18
N CYS A 85 -2.57 3.89 -4.53
CA CYS A 85 -2.82 4.31 -5.91
C CYS A 85 -2.72 5.82 -6.02
N ALA A 86 -1.81 6.31 -6.87
CA ALA A 86 -1.62 7.75 -7.07
C ALA A 86 -2.41 8.25 -8.27
N TYR A 87 -3.13 9.34 -8.07
CA TYR A 87 -3.83 10.10 -9.12
C TYR A 87 -3.36 11.55 -9.07
N PRO A 88 -2.19 11.86 -9.69
CA PRO A 88 -1.60 13.19 -9.56
C PRO A 88 -2.46 14.32 -10.13
N LYS A 89 -3.22 14.06 -11.21
CA LYS A 89 -4.08 15.08 -11.83
C LYS A 89 -5.17 15.58 -10.88
N SER A 90 -5.69 14.70 -10.02
CA SER A 90 -6.68 15.07 -9.00
C SER A 90 -6.06 15.26 -7.63
N ASN A 91 -4.75 15.20 -7.52
CA ASN A 91 -4.00 15.33 -6.28
C ASN A 91 -4.52 14.38 -5.19
N THR A 92 -4.79 13.13 -5.58
CA THR A 92 -5.42 12.12 -4.72
C THR A 92 -4.57 10.87 -4.62
N MET A 93 -4.54 10.29 -3.43
CA MET A 93 -4.01 8.96 -3.17
C MET A 93 -5.13 8.08 -2.62
N ILE A 94 -5.35 6.91 -3.24
CA ILE A 94 -6.34 5.94 -2.78
C ILE A 94 -5.61 4.78 -2.12
N VAL A 95 -6.07 4.41 -0.91
CA VAL A 95 -5.53 3.28 -0.15
C VAL A 95 -6.60 2.20 -0.06
N ASN A 96 -6.32 1.04 -0.66
CA ASN A 96 -7.24 -0.09 -0.71
C ASN A 96 -6.66 -1.30 0.04
N THR A 97 -7.54 -2.04 0.71
CA THR A 97 -7.23 -3.30 1.38
C THR A 97 -8.09 -4.41 0.81
N TYR A 98 -7.48 -5.57 0.57
CA TYR A 98 -8.15 -6.75 0.01
C TYR A 98 -7.93 -7.94 0.94
N ASP A 99 -9.02 -8.64 1.29
CA ASP A 99 -8.98 -9.88 2.06
C ASP A 99 -10.00 -10.88 1.49
N GLU A 100 -10.28 -11.97 2.20
CA GLU A 100 -11.20 -13.01 1.71
C GLU A 100 -12.62 -12.47 1.47
N ASP A 101 -13.04 -11.44 2.18
CA ASP A 101 -14.37 -10.82 1.98
C ASP A 101 -14.41 -9.92 0.74
N SER A 102 -13.26 -9.67 0.10
CA SER A 102 -13.19 -8.91 -1.16
C SER A 102 -13.79 -9.66 -2.35
N VAL A 103 -13.90 -10.98 -2.29
CA VAL A 103 -14.36 -11.82 -3.40
C VAL A 103 -15.87 -12.03 -3.28
N GLY A 104 -16.61 -11.55 -4.26
CA GLY A 104 -18.07 -11.65 -4.29
C GLY A 104 -18.60 -11.97 -5.68
N GLU A 105 -19.93 -11.98 -5.82
CA GLU A 105 -20.61 -12.27 -7.09
C GLU A 105 -20.26 -11.27 -8.19
N ASP A 106 -19.99 -10.02 -7.82
CA ASP A 106 -19.69 -8.94 -8.76
C ASP A 106 -18.17 -8.78 -9.00
N GLY A 107 -17.38 -9.80 -8.64
CA GLY A 107 -15.94 -9.77 -8.79
C GLY A 107 -15.21 -9.37 -7.50
N ILE A 108 -14.03 -8.78 -7.65
CA ILE A 108 -13.19 -8.41 -6.51
C ILE A 108 -13.35 -6.92 -6.21
N GLN A 109 -13.72 -6.62 -4.96
CA GLN A 109 -13.86 -5.25 -4.47
C GLN A 109 -13.03 -5.09 -3.18
N PRO A 110 -12.40 -3.93 -2.94
CA PRO A 110 -11.68 -3.73 -1.69
C PRO A 110 -12.62 -3.76 -0.49
N VAL A 111 -12.17 -4.32 0.62
CA VAL A 111 -12.94 -4.30 1.89
C VAL A 111 -12.82 -2.95 2.57
N SER A 112 -11.77 -2.19 2.27
CA SER A 112 -11.56 -0.86 2.81
C SER A 112 -10.97 0.02 1.72
N THR A 113 -11.51 1.22 1.56
CA THR A 113 -11.01 2.24 0.65
C THR A 113 -10.98 3.57 1.38
N ASN A 114 -9.81 4.20 1.39
CA ASN A 114 -9.64 5.54 1.97
C ASN A 114 -8.95 6.43 0.97
N LYS A 115 -9.34 7.70 0.95
CA LYS A 115 -8.77 8.71 0.06
C LYS A 115 -8.03 9.76 0.88
N TYR A 116 -6.86 10.11 0.39
CA TYR A 116 -6.01 11.15 1.00
C TYR A 116 -5.55 12.11 -0.09
N THR A 117 -5.23 13.34 0.31
CA THR A 117 -4.58 14.26 -0.61
C THR A 117 -3.17 13.76 -0.90
N LEU A 118 -2.75 13.79 -2.17
CA LEU A 118 -1.42 13.33 -2.59
C LEU A 118 -0.39 14.45 -2.34
N ASN A 119 -0.14 14.71 -1.07
CA ASN A 119 0.88 15.65 -0.59
C ASN A 119 1.37 15.19 0.78
N LYS A 120 2.31 15.94 1.34
CA LYS A 120 2.89 15.60 2.65
C LYS A 120 1.84 15.51 3.76
N ASP A 121 0.92 16.47 3.81
CA ASP A 121 -0.13 16.48 4.84
C ASP A 121 -1.07 15.29 4.71
N GLY A 122 -1.49 14.96 3.50
CA GLY A 122 -2.34 13.79 3.24
C GLY A 122 -1.63 12.49 3.60
N PHE A 123 -0.36 12.36 3.25
CA PHE A 123 0.42 11.17 3.58
C PHE A 123 0.63 11.05 5.10
N THR A 124 0.85 12.15 5.79
CA THR A 124 0.95 12.18 7.25
C THR A 124 -0.35 11.69 7.90
N LYS A 125 -1.50 12.12 7.39
CA LYS A 125 -2.81 11.64 7.87
C LYS A 125 -2.96 10.13 7.67
N PHE A 126 -2.54 9.62 6.52
CA PHE A 126 -2.52 8.19 6.24
C PHE A 126 -1.66 7.44 7.27
N LEU A 127 -0.44 7.88 7.49
CA LEU A 127 0.47 7.22 8.45
C LEU A 127 -0.05 7.34 9.89
N ASN A 128 -0.63 8.46 10.28
CA ASN A 128 -1.22 8.64 11.61
C ASN A 128 -2.32 7.61 11.87
N THR A 129 -3.13 7.31 10.86
CA THR A 129 -4.21 6.32 10.98
C THR A 129 -3.66 4.97 11.42
N PHE A 130 -2.58 4.51 10.79
CA PHE A 130 -1.98 3.21 11.11
C PHE A 130 -1.09 3.25 12.35
N HIS A 131 -0.36 4.33 12.55
CA HIS A 131 0.51 4.50 13.72
C HIS A 131 -0.30 4.47 15.02
N ASN A 132 -1.44 5.15 15.05
CA ASN A 132 -2.29 5.23 16.23
C ASN A 132 -3.12 3.97 16.47
N ALA A 133 -3.26 3.10 15.46
CA ALA A 133 -3.99 1.85 15.57
C ALA A 133 -3.13 0.71 16.16
N ALA A 134 -1.83 0.92 16.26
CA ALA A 134 -0.89 -0.11 16.71
C ALA A 134 -0.84 -0.25 18.23
#